data_039f7b0f4c9a58e70009d3859d11fe7d
#
_entry.id   039f7b0f4c9a58e70009d3859d11fe7d
#
_cell.length_a   1.000
_cell.length_b   1.000
_cell.length_c   1.000
_cell.angle_alpha   90.00
_cell.angle_beta   90.00
_cell.angle_gamma   90.00
#
_symmetry.space_group_name_H-M   'P 1'
#
loop_
_entity.id
_entity.type
_entity.pdbx_description
1 polymer ?
#
loop_
_entity_poly.entity_id
_entity_poly.type
_entity_poly.pdbx_seq_one_letter_code
_entity_poly.pdbx_strand_id
1 'polypeptide(L)'
;VVLVSSGSVAEGMTRLGWKQRPDEVHKLQAAAAVGQMGLVQAYESAFAAHQRTTAQILLTHDDLSDRKRYLNARTTLRELLTLGVVPIVNENDTVVTDEIRFGDNDTLGALVANLVMADILVILTDQDGLYTADPRSVPDAELITEGRASDSRCLSMAGGAGTLGRGGMLTKVKAA
;
A
#
# COMPACT_ATOMS: atom_id res chain seq x y z
N VAL A 1 -2.65 -15.70 -1.36
CA VAL A 1 -3.00 -14.28 -1.11
C VAL A 1 -1.75 -13.57 -0.61
N VAL A 2 -1.48 -12.35 -1.09
CA VAL A 2 -0.50 -11.42 -0.55
C VAL A 2 -1.27 -10.20 -0.08
N LEU A 3 -0.93 -9.65 1.07
CA LEU A 3 -1.52 -8.43 1.59
C LEU A 3 -0.48 -7.32 1.57
N VAL A 4 -0.82 -6.16 1.02
CA VAL A 4 0.03 -4.96 1.08
C VAL A 4 -0.61 -3.97 2.06
N SER A 5 0.15 -3.58 3.06
CA SER A 5 -0.33 -2.78 4.19
C SER A 5 0.30 -1.39 4.17
N SER A 6 -0.27 -0.51 4.96
CA SER A 6 0.27 0.82 5.29
C SER A 6 0.04 1.11 6.78
N GLY A 7 0.38 2.32 7.21
CA GLY A 7 0.01 2.80 8.55
C GLY A 7 1.10 2.66 9.61
N SER A 8 2.31 2.18 9.26
CA SER A 8 3.45 2.06 10.19
C SER A 8 3.75 3.37 10.93
N VAL A 9 3.82 4.48 10.21
CA VAL A 9 4.07 5.80 10.82
C VAL A 9 2.94 6.21 11.77
N ALA A 10 1.68 6.03 11.37
CA ALA A 10 0.53 6.39 12.19
C ALA A 10 0.45 5.57 13.48
N GLU A 11 0.64 4.25 13.37
CA GLU A 11 0.70 3.35 14.52
C GLU A 11 1.86 3.71 15.45
N GLY A 12 3.03 4.01 14.89
CA GLY A 12 4.19 4.43 15.66
C GLY A 12 3.97 5.75 16.40
N MET A 13 3.36 6.73 15.75
CA MET A 13 2.99 7.99 16.38
C MET A 13 2.04 7.75 17.57
N THR A 14 1.05 6.87 17.39
CA THR A 14 0.12 6.50 18.46
C THR A 14 0.86 5.88 19.65
N ARG A 15 1.75 4.93 19.41
CA ARG A 15 2.55 4.26 20.44
C ARG A 15 3.53 5.20 21.17
N LEU A 16 4.07 6.18 20.44
CA LEU A 16 4.97 7.20 20.97
C LEU A 16 4.22 8.36 21.65
N GLY A 17 2.88 8.38 21.61
CA GLY A 17 2.06 9.44 22.15
C GLY A 17 2.15 10.77 21.39
N TRP A 18 2.55 10.74 20.13
CA TRP A 18 2.70 11.94 19.31
C TRP A 18 1.35 12.38 18.74
N LYS A 19 0.97 13.62 19.04
CA LYS A 19 -0.30 14.20 18.58
C LYS A 19 -0.21 14.84 17.18
N GLN A 20 1.00 15.20 16.77
CA GLN A 20 1.25 15.86 15.48
C GLN A 20 2.30 15.07 14.70
N ARG A 21 2.09 15.00 13.37
CA ARG A 21 3.03 14.35 12.48
C ARG A 21 4.29 15.22 12.36
N PRO A 22 5.48 14.66 12.64
CA PRO A 22 6.72 15.40 12.46
C PRO A 22 7.04 15.60 10.98
N ASP A 23 7.75 16.67 10.67
CA ASP A 23 8.24 16.96 9.33
C ASP A 23 9.60 16.29 9.07
N GLU A 24 10.36 16.04 10.13
CA GLU A 24 11.70 15.49 10.03
C GLU A 24 11.69 14.01 9.68
N VAL A 25 12.43 13.66 8.62
CA VAL A 25 12.49 12.29 8.05
C VAL A 25 12.88 11.26 9.10
N HIS A 26 13.93 11.52 9.87
CA HIS A 26 14.40 10.58 10.89
C HIS A 26 13.38 10.29 12.00
N LYS A 27 12.50 11.26 12.31
CA LYS A 27 11.39 11.02 13.25
C LYS A 27 10.31 10.16 12.62
N LEU A 28 10.00 10.38 11.35
CA LEU A 28 9.05 9.54 10.62
C LEU A 28 9.57 8.10 10.50
N GLN A 29 10.87 7.93 10.22
CA GLN A 29 11.53 6.61 10.19
C GLN A 29 11.47 5.92 11.54
N ALA A 30 11.76 6.63 12.63
CA ALA A 30 11.66 6.08 13.98
C ALA A 30 10.22 5.69 14.34
N ALA A 31 9.23 6.53 13.99
CA ALA A 31 7.83 6.18 14.17
C ALA A 31 7.43 4.95 13.36
N ALA A 32 7.86 4.86 12.10
CA ALA A 32 7.60 3.69 11.26
C ALA A 32 8.19 2.41 11.89
N ALA A 33 9.41 2.45 12.41
CA ALA A 33 10.04 1.31 13.07
C ALA A 33 9.24 0.82 14.28
N VAL A 34 8.78 1.75 15.12
CA VAL A 34 7.95 1.42 16.29
C VAL A 34 6.57 0.90 15.88
N GLY A 35 5.96 1.52 14.88
CA GLY A 35 4.61 1.18 14.43
C GLY A 35 4.55 -0.12 13.64
N GLN A 36 5.62 -0.48 12.91
CA GLN A 36 5.68 -1.72 12.14
C GLN A 36 5.51 -2.95 13.04
N MET A 37 6.02 -2.91 14.27
CA MET A 37 5.80 -3.98 15.26
C MET A 37 4.31 -4.15 15.59
N GLY A 38 3.56 -3.06 15.72
CA GLY A 38 2.13 -3.10 15.97
C GLY A 38 1.32 -3.66 14.81
N LEU A 39 1.66 -3.26 13.60
CA LEU A 39 1.04 -3.80 12.40
C LEU A 39 1.25 -5.31 12.29
N VAL A 40 2.48 -5.78 12.46
CA VAL A 40 2.80 -7.22 12.44
C VAL A 40 1.96 -7.97 13.46
N GLN A 41 1.93 -7.49 14.70
CA GLN A 41 1.17 -8.14 15.77
C GLN A 41 -0.34 -8.18 15.47
N ALA A 42 -0.90 -7.11 14.91
CA ALA A 42 -2.31 -7.04 14.55
C ALA A 42 -2.66 -8.08 13.47
N TYR A 43 -1.86 -8.14 12.39
CA TYR A 43 -2.08 -9.13 11.33
C TYR A 43 -1.85 -10.56 11.82
N GLU A 44 -0.76 -10.81 12.56
CA GLU A 44 -0.48 -12.14 13.11
C GLU A 44 -1.66 -12.64 13.97
N SER A 45 -2.15 -11.79 14.88
CA SER A 45 -3.28 -12.14 15.75
C SER A 45 -4.55 -12.41 14.94
N ALA A 46 -4.84 -11.59 13.93
CA ALA A 46 -6.03 -11.76 13.10
C ALA A 46 -5.96 -13.05 12.26
N PHE A 47 -4.83 -13.35 11.64
CA PHE A 47 -4.65 -14.55 10.83
C PHE A 47 -4.51 -15.83 11.64
N ALA A 48 -3.95 -15.75 12.86
CA ALA A 48 -3.86 -16.88 13.78
C ALA A 48 -5.24 -17.45 14.14
N ALA A 49 -6.28 -16.60 14.27
CA ALA A 49 -7.66 -17.03 14.48
C ALA A 49 -8.19 -17.94 13.36
N HIS A 50 -7.59 -17.84 12.17
CA HIS A 50 -7.91 -18.66 10.99
C HIS A 50 -6.85 -19.73 10.70
N GLN A 51 -5.98 -20.02 11.66
CA GLN A 51 -4.88 -20.99 11.53
C GLN A 51 -3.96 -20.70 10.31
N ARG A 52 -3.72 -19.44 10.06
CA ARG A 52 -2.83 -18.98 8.98
C ARG A 52 -1.58 -18.31 9.53
N THR A 53 -0.44 -18.77 9.05
CA THR A 53 0.84 -18.15 9.35
C THR A 53 1.05 -16.92 8.47
N THR A 54 1.57 -15.86 9.04
CA THR A 54 1.95 -14.63 8.31
C THR A 54 3.45 -14.48 8.25
N ALA A 55 3.95 -13.72 7.28
CA ALA A 55 5.34 -13.33 7.19
C ALA A 55 5.45 -11.86 6.82
N GLN A 56 6.27 -11.10 7.55
CA GLN A 56 6.54 -9.71 7.21
C GLN A 56 7.57 -9.60 6.09
N ILE A 57 7.26 -8.80 5.08
CA ILE A 57 8.17 -8.44 3.99
C ILE A 57 8.21 -6.91 3.89
N LEU A 58 9.40 -6.34 4.04
CA LEU A 58 9.62 -4.91 3.85
C LEU A 58 10.41 -4.68 2.57
N LEU A 59 9.89 -3.85 1.68
CA LEU A 59 10.48 -3.55 0.38
C LEU A 59 10.72 -2.04 0.24
N THR A 60 11.78 -1.70 -0.48
CA THR A 60 12.06 -0.35 -0.94
C THR A 60 11.87 -0.26 -2.45
N HIS A 61 11.84 0.96 -2.98
CA HIS A 61 11.87 1.18 -4.43
C HIS A 61 13.07 0.50 -5.09
N ASP A 62 14.25 0.55 -4.45
CA ASP A 62 15.47 -0.08 -4.93
C ASP A 62 15.36 -1.60 -5.04
N ASP A 63 14.63 -2.24 -4.10
CA ASP A 63 14.41 -3.69 -4.12
C ASP A 63 13.57 -4.12 -5.33
N LEU A 64 12.75 -3.24 -5.87
CA LEU A 64 11.92 -3.51 -7.05
C LEU A 64 12.52 -2.98 -8.36
N SER A 65 13.47 -2.03 -8.28
CA SER A 65 14.13 -1.44 -9.44
C SER A 65 15.42 -2.21 -9.82
N ASP A 66 16.16 -2.72 -8.83
CA ASP A 66 17.33 -3.55 -9.06
C ASP A 66 16.94 -4.98 -9.43
N ARG A 67 17.40 -5.46 -10.59
CA ARG A 67 17.02 -6.78 -11.12
C ARG A 67 17.34 -7.93 -10.15
N LYS A 68 18.48 -7.89 -9.46
CA LYS A 68 18.90 -8.96 -8.57
C LYS A 68 18.03 -8.99 -7.31
N ARG A 69 17.77 -7.84 -6.71
CA ARG A 69 16.89 -7.68 -5.55
C ARG A 69 15.46 -8.06 -5.89
N TYR A 70 14.94 -7.61 -7.05
CA TYR A 70 13.64 -7.99 -7.57
C TYR A 70 13.47 -9.51 -7.67
N LEU A 71 14.42 -10.23 -8.27
CA LEU A 71 14.36 -11.68 -8.41
C LEU A 71 14.42 -12.39 -7.05
N ASN A 72 15.23 -11.89 -6.11
CA ASN A 72 15.28 -12.43 -4.76
C ASN A 72 13.94 -12.25 -4.02
N ALA A 73 13.37 -11.03 -4.03
CA ALA A 73 12.07 -10.75 -3.42
C ALA A 73 10.97 -11.64 -4.02
N ARG A 74 10.95 -11.76 -5.36
CA ARG A 74 10.02 -12.65 -6.08
C ARG A 74 10.14 -14.10 -5.62
N THR A 75 11.35 -14.63 -5.53
CA THR A 75 11.59 -16.02 -5.13
C THR A 75 11.09 -16.24 -3.71
N THR A 76 11.44 -15.35 -2.79
CA THR A 76 11.00 -15.42 -1.39
C THR A 76 9.48 -15.37 -1.25
N LEU A 77 8.82 -14.42 -1.92
CA LEU A 77 7.36 -14.29 -1.87
C LEU A 77 6.67 -15.53 -2.43
N ARG A 78 7.16 -16.07 -3.55
CA ARG A 78 6.61 -17.29 -4.15
C ARG A 78 6.78 -18.50 -3.24
N GLU A 79 7.92 -18.63 -2.59
CA GLU A 79 8.15 -19.72 -1.62
C GLU A 79 7.19 -19.62 -0.43
N LEU A 80 7.00 -18.42 0.15
CA LEU A 80 6.02 -18.21 1.21
C LEU A 80 4.60 -18.62 0.78
N LEU A 81 4.21 -18.26 -0.44
CA LEU A 81 2.90 -18.65 -0.99
C LEU A 81 2.79 -20.16 -1.16
N THR A 82 3.86 -20.84 -1.60
CA THR A 82 3.90 -22.30 -1.72
C THR A 82 3.76 -22.99 -0.37
N LEU A 83 4.35 -22.42 0.67
CA LEU A 83 4.24 -22.88 2.06
C LEU A 83 2.87 -22.57 2.70
N GLY A 84 1.94 -21.90 1.99
CA GLY A 84 0.63 -21.50 2.52
C GLY A 84 0.70 -20.35 3.51
N VAL A 85 1.84 -19.66 3.61
CA VAL A 85 2.04 -18.47 4.43
C VAL A 85 1.46 -17.24 3.73
N VAL A 86 0.88 -16.32 4.47
CA VAL A 86 0.37 -15.03 3.96
C VAL A 86 1.44 -13.95 4.14
N PRO A 87 2.11 -13.50 3.05
CA PRO A 87 3.02 -12.39 3.14
C PRO A 87 2.27 -11.08 3.42
N ILE A 88 2.71 -10.34 4.42
CA ILE A 88 2.29 -8.98 4.73
C ILE A 88 3.40 -8.04 4.28
N VAL A 89 3.19 -7.38 3.16
CA VAL A 89 4.17 -6.49 2.53
C VAL A 89 3.92 -5.05 2.97
N ASN A 90 4.96 -4.31 3.25
CA ASN A 90 4.93 -2.87 3.48
C ASN A 90 6.20 -2.22 2.93
N GLU A 91 6.19 -0.90 2.77
CA GLU A 91 7.40 -0.14 2.48
C GLU A 91 8.36 -0.20 3.69
N ASN A 92 9.67 -0.31 3.42
CA ASN A 92 10.69 -0.20 4.46
C ASN A 92 10.98 1.27 4.76
N ASP A 93 10.03 1.93 5.40
CA ASP A 93 10.12 3.35 5.78
C ASP A 93 11.38 3.69 6.61
N THR A 94 12.04 2.69 7.23
CA THR A 94 13.19 2.94 8.12
C THR A 94 14.46 3.33 7.38
N VAL A 95 14.57 3.01 6.10
CA VAL A 95 15.76 3.26 5.27
C VAL A 95 15.47 4.10 4.04
N VAL A 96 14.21 4.45 3.81
CA VAL A 96 13.79 5.25 2.64
C VAL A 96 14.10 6.73 2.88
N THR A 97 14.71 7.38 1.89
CA THR A 97 14.93 8.84 1.86
C THR A 97 13.77 9.56 1.19
N ASP A 98 13.65 10.89 1.37
CA ASP A 98 12.57 11.69 0.77
C ASP A 98 12.55 11.63 -0.76
N GLU A 99 13.67 11.32 -1.38
CA GLU A 99 13.87 11.31 -2.83
C GLU A 99 13.42 9.99 -3.47
N ILE A 100 13.33 8.90 -2.68
CA ILE A 100 13.08 7.54 -3.18
C ILE A 100 11.98 6.90 -2.34
N ARG A 101 10.74 7.35 -2.51
CA ARG A 101 9.55 6.75 -1.89
C ARG A 101 8.64 6.19 -2.96
N PHE A 102 7.93 5.11 -2.66
CA PHE A 102 6.83 4.67 -3.52
C PHE A 102 5.73 5.73 -3.64
N GLY A 103 5.69 6.68 -2.72
CA GLY A 103 4.66 7.70 -2.67
C GLY A 103 3.36 7.21 -2.05
N ASP A 104 2.98 5.97 -2.31
CA ASP A 104 1.81 5.32 -1.73
C ASP A 104 1.90 3.79 -1.83
N ASN A 105 1.15 3.11 -0.96
CA ASN A 105 1.12 1.65 -0.94
C ASN A 105 0.19 1.05 -2.01
N ASP A 106 -0.60 1.85 -2.71
CA ASP A 106 -1.37 1.40 -3.87
C ASP A 106 -0.38 1.04 -5.00
N THR A 107 0.60 1.93 -5.26
CA THR A 107 1.69 1.66 -6.22
C THR A 107 2.53 0.44 -5.80
N LEU A 108 2.89 0.33 -4.52
CA LEU A 108 3.57 -0.86 -4.01
C LEU A 108 2.73 -2.12 -4.25
N GLY A 109 1.41 -2.05 -4.02
CA GLY A 109 0.48 -3.14 -4.28
C GLY A 109 0.49 -3.61 -5.73
N ALA A 110 0.47 -2.68 -6.68
CA ALA A 110 0.55 -2.99 -8.11
C ALA A 110 1.89 -3.64 -8.48
N LEU A 111 3.00 -3.12 -7.97
CA LEU A 111 4.34 -3.68 -8.22
C LEU A 111 4.47 -5.08 -7.62
N VAL A 112 3.93 -5.32 -6.42
CA VAL A 112 3.91 -6.65 -5.80
C VAL A 112 3.00 -7.61 -6.56
N ALA A 113 1.84 -7.16 -7.05
CA ALA A 113 0.97 -7.98 -7.90
C ALA A 113 1.70 -8.46 -9.16
N ASN A 114 2.44 -7.56 -9.83
CA ASN A 114 3.30 -7.93 -10.94
C ASN A 114 4.44 -8.88 -10.53
N LEU A 115 5.09 -8.62 -9.40
CA LEU A 115 6.19 -9.42 -8.88
C LEU A 115 5.81 -10.88 -8.66
N VAL A 116 4.64 -11.13 -8.09
CA VAL A 116 4.14 -12.48 -7.81
C VAL A 116 3.33 -13.07 -8.96
N MET A 117 3.05 -12.29 -10.01
CA MET A 117 2.17 -12.64 -11.13
C MET A 117 0.76 -12.95 -10.63
N ALA A 118 0.17 -12.03 -9.89
CA ALA A 118 -1.17 -12.18 -9.36
C ALA A 118 -2.22 -12.10 -10.49
N ASP A 119 -3.27 -12.89 -10.38
CA ASP A 119 -4.40 -12.87 -11.32
C ASP A 119 -5.31 -11.66 -11.07
N ILE A 120 -5.37 -11.18 -9.83
CA ILE A 120 -6.26 -10.09 -9.41
C ILE A 120 -5.53 -9.21 -8.39
N LEU A 121 -5.63 -7.89 -8.55
CA LEU A 121 -5.30 -6.88 -7.54
C LEU A 121 -6.59 -6.31 -6.98
N VAL A 122 -6.77 -6.36 -5.66
CA VAL A 122 -7.91 -5.74 -4.96
C VAL A 122 -7.38 -4.57 -4.14
N ILE A 123 -7.84 -3.36 -4.42
CA ILE A 123 -7.48 -2.15 -3.67
C ILE A 123 -8.62 -1.86 -2.69
N LEU A 124 -8.33 -1.98 -1.39
CA LEU A 124 -9.28 -1.66 -0.34
C LEU A 124 -9.27 -0.15 -0.08
N THR A 125 -10.46 0.43 -0.01
CA THR A 125 -10.64 1.87 0.18
C THR A 125 -11.91 2.13 1.00
N ASP A 126 -12.01 3.32 1.57
CA ASP A 126 -13.19 3.83 2.30
C ASP A 126 -14.25 4.44 1.36
N GLN A 127 -14.02 4.40 0.06
CA GLN A 127 -14.97 4.82 -0.97
C GLN A 127 -15.54 3.60 -1.70
N ASP A 128 -16.76 3.68 -2.19
CA ASP A 128 -17.42 2.58 -2.91
C ASP A 128 -16.73 2.25 -4.25
N GLY A 129 -15.95 3.17 -4.79
CA GLY A 129 -15.19 3.00 -6.01
C GLY A 129 -14.83 4.32 -6.69
N LEU A 130 -14.51 4.24 -7.98
CA LEU A 130 -14.29 5.40 -8.83
C LEU A 130 -15.65 5.98 -9.26
N TYR A 131 -15.80 7.30 -9.12
CA TYR A 131 -16.98 8.04 -9.59
C TYR A 131 -16.62 8.92 -10.79
N THR A 132 -17.62 9.32 -11.56
CA THR A 132 -17.47 10.27 -12.69
C THR A 132 -16.96 11.64 -12.27
N ALA A 133 -17.18 12.02 -11.00
CA ALA A 133 -16.65 13.20 -10.32
C ALA A 133 -16.59 12.93 -8.82
N ASP A 134 -16.04 13.85 -8.01
CA ASP A 134 -16.03 13.71 -6.55
C ASP A 134 -17.48 13.79 -5.99
N PRO A 135 -18.04 12.69 -5.44
CA PRO A 135 -19.44 12.67 -4.97
C PRO A 135 -19.69 13.61 -3.78
N ARG A 136 -18.63 14.08 -3.09
CA ARG A 136 -18.76 15.07 -2.01
C ARG A 136 -19.03 16.47 -2.54
N SER A 137 -18.66 16.76 -3.78
CA SER A 137 -18.81 18.06 -4.44
C SER A 137 -19.85 18.05 -5.57
N VAL A 138 -20.10 16.88 -6.16
CA VAL A 138 -21.04 16.69 -7.28
C VAL A 138 -22.08 15.64 -6.88
N PRO A 139 -23.30 16.05 -6.45
CA PRO A 139 -24.33 15.12 -5.96
C PRO A 139 -24.78 14.06 -7.00
N ASP A 140 -24.70 14.40 -8.28
CA ASP A 140 -25.09 13.51 -9.39
C ASP A 140 -23.93 12.68 -9.93
N ALA A 141 -22.81 12.58 -9.20
CA ALA A 141 -21.68 11.74 -9.58
C ALA A 141 -22.08 10.26 -9.59
N GLU A 142 -21.85 9.58 -10.69
CA GLU A 142 -22.19 8.17 -10.88
C GLU A 142 -21.00 7.27 -10.58
N LEU A 143 -21.24 6.13 -9.91
CA LEU A 143 -20.24 5.12 -9.64
C LEU A 143 -19.86 4.41 -10.95
N ILE A 144 -18.55 4.32 -11.21
CA ILE A 144 -17.99 3.55 -12.33
C ILE A 144 -17.80 2.10 -11.87
N THR A 145 -18.66 1.23 -12.35
CA THR A 145 -18.66 -0.19 -11.97
C THR A 145 -17.68 -1.01 -12.78
N GLU A 146 -17.31 -0.55 -13.99
CA GLU A 146 -16.38 -1.23 -14.88
C GLU A 146 -15.67 -0.22 -15.78
N GLY A 147 -14.37 -0.45 -16.01
CA GLY A 147 -13.55 0.39 -16.87
C GLY A 147 -12.28 -0.34 -17.32
N ARG A 148 -11.62 0.21 -18.34
CA ARG A 148 -10.30 -0.30 -18.77
C ARG A 148 -9.20 0.56 -18.15
N ALA A 149 -8.14 -0.06 -17.64
CA ALA A 149 -6.98 0.64 -17.08
C ALA A 149 -6.31 1.59 -18.11
N SER A 150 -6.43 1.28 -19.42
CA SER A 150 -5.93 2.14 -20.51
C SER A 150 -6.84 3.34 -20.84
N ASP A 151 -8.01 3.47 -20.22
CA ASP A 151 -8.92 4.59 -20.48
C ASP A 151 -8.46 5.84 -19.71
N SER A 152 -7.92 6.82 -20.43
CA SER A 152 -7.45 8.08 -19.87
C SER A 152 -8.55 8.87 -19.12
N ARG A 153 -9.83 8.61 -19.39
CA ARG A 153 -10.95 9.23 -18.66
C ARG A 153 -10.96 8.82 -17.19
N CYS A 154 -10.55 7.57 -16.86
CA CYS A 154 -10.46 7.13 -15.47
C CYS A 154 -9.48 8.00 -14.66
N LEU A 155 -8.34 8.38 -15.25
CA LEU A 155 -7.38 9.27 -14.62
C LEU A 155 -7.93 10.69 -14.44
N SER A 156 -8.68 11.21 -15.43
CA SER A 156 -9.27 12.55 -15.33
C SER A 156 -10.39 12.61 -14.28
N MET A 157 -11.19 11.55 -14.16
CA MET A 157 -12.23 11.43 -13.14
C MET A 157 -11.66 11.34 -11.72
N ALA A 158 -10.54 10.61 -11.56
CA ALA A 158 -9.85 10.47 -10.28
C ALA A 158 -9.09 11.75 -9.85
N GLY A 159 -8.70 12.59 -10.80
CA GLY A 159 -7.89 13.80 -10.61
C GLY A 159 -8.68 15.09 -10.35
N GLY A 160 -9.97 15.03 -9.98
CA GLY A 160 -10.82 16.19 -9.67
C GLY A 160 -10.13 17.16 -8.69
N ALA A 161 -10.25 18.46 -8.98
CA ALA A 161 -9.55 19.55 -8.30
C ALA A 161 -9.72 19.50 -6.78
N GLY A 162 -8.63 19.29 -6.05
CA GLY A 162 -8.59 19.71 -4.67
C GLY A 162 -7.91 18.88 -3.61
N THR A 163 -7.37 17.73 -3.84
CA THR A 163 -6.64 17.05 -2.77
C THR A 163 -5.35 16.41 -3.26
N LEU A 164 -4.27 17.12 -3.06
CA LEU A 164 -2.90 16.58 -2.94
C LEU A 164 -2.76 15.72 -1.66
N GLY A 165 -3.70 14.77 -1.46
CA GLY A 165 -3.62 13.79 -0.39
C GLY A 165 -2.79 12.59 -0.85
N ARG A 166 -1.79 12.20 -0.08
CA ARG A 166 -1.11 10.92 -0.23
C ARG A 166 -2.16 9.81 -0.07
N GLY A 167 -2.41 8.99 -1.12
CA GLY A 167 -3.35 7.87 -1.08
C GLY A 167 -4.78 8.19 -1.55
N GLY A 168 -4.99 9.20 -2.39
CA GLY A 168 -6.30 9.53 -2.98
C GLY A 168 -6.72 8.58 -4.11
N MET A 169 -7.92 8.81 -4.68
CA MET A 169 -8.44 8.00 -5.81
C MET A 169 -7.49 7.97 -7.00
N LEU A 170 -6.76 9.07 -7.26
CA LEU A 170 -5.78 9.15 -8.35
C LEU A 170 -4.65 8.11 -8.21
N THR A 171 -4.15 7.87 -6.98
CA THR A 171 -3.10 6.87 -6.76
C THR A 171 -3.63 5.45 -7.01
N LYS A 172 -4.87 5.19 -6.61
CA LYS A 172 -5.54 3.90 -6.82
C LYS A 172 -5.77 3.60 -8.30
N VAL A 173 -6.24 4.59 -9.06
CA VAL A 173 -6.43 4.44 -10.52
C VAL A 173 -5.09 4.29 -11.25
N LYS A 174 -4.03 4.97 -10.79
CA LYS A 174 -2.68 4.78 -11.36
C LYS A 174 -2.08 3.41 -11.04
N ALA A 175 -2.43 2.83 -9.91
CA ALA A 175 -1.98 1.50 -9.51
C ALA A 175 -2.71 0.38 -10.27
N ALA A 176 -3.96 0.61 -10.66
CA ALA A 176 -4.76 -0.33 -11.44
C ALA A 176 -4.34 -0.37 -12.90
#